data_d53e9aef03e8877e44a8a4605e1a84ba
#
_entry.id   d53e9aef03e8877e44a8a4605e1a84ba
#
_cell.length_a   1.000
_cell.length_b   1.000
_cell.length_c   1.000
_cell.angle_alpha   90.00
_cell.angle_beta   90.00
_cell.angle_gamma   90.00
#
_symmetry.space_group_name_H-M   'P 1'
#
loop_
_entity.id
_entity.type
_entity.pdbx_description
1 polymer ?
#
loop_
_entity_poly.entity_id
_entity_poly.type
_entity_poly.pdbx_seq_one_letter_code
_entity_poly.pdbx_strand_id
1 'polypeptide(L)'
;MHSSYSTVGRLLIIATVATFGDGQMIYKPNLMQIGVHITYNHEIQEIFERERRDPNYYFTVLLNAVETRLATISDVTIELTLVGTNAINESDAIEHSLMDKKDILNSFKTYYTSNRFKLGCPDAAFYVTMAYFMEQARDEGSWLYTAKIGGLCGNEGVGMFYDDGKSFFGVHALSREMAFLIGATRDNETHGVCARKNAYLTSFLDDTTTFRLSPCAKNGVHRFFLKNQDYNCWNDTPKPIMRNNWTLPAQYLEEYLTDGRVDLCKDQLFYFDLETCSKRYTTDRKSLSCRVSCCDEDTTVRSGYVVEPDGRYCGFLGHKMCIHGECVPFS
;
A
#
# COMPACT_ATOMS: atom_id res chain seq x y z
N MET A 1 28.03 22.24 6.98
CA MET A 1 27.62 21.56 8.22
C MET A 1 27.02 20.23 7.80
N HIS A 2 27.78 19.13 7.93
CA HIS A 2 27.31 17.79 7.56
C HIS A 2 26.41 17.27 8.68
N SER A 3 25.11 17.13 8.38
CA SER A 3 24.18 16.43 9.24
C SER A 3 24.31 14.92 8.98
N SER A 4 24.83 14.20 9.94
CA SER A 4 24.89 12.74 9.92
C SER A 4 23.48 12.20 10.20
N TYR A 5 22.81 11.72 9.17
CA TYR A 5 21.56 10.98 9.35
C TYR A 5 21.87 9.60 9.95
N SER A 6 21.39 9.40 11.17
CA SER A 6 21.44 8.15 11.89
C SER A 6 20.60 7.10 11.15
N THR A 7 21.24 6.01 10.81
CA THR A 7 20.60 4.80 10.27
C THR A 7 19.63 4.28 11.33
N VAL A 8 18.33 4.41 11.10
CA VAL A 8 17.30 3.77 11.94
C VAL A 8 17.36 2.28 11.65
N GLY A 9 18.06 1.56 12.48
CA GLY A 9 18.16 0.12 12.41
C GLY A 9 16.80 -0.53 12.74
N ARG A 10 16.43 -1.56 12.00
CA ARG A 10 15.35 -2.47 12.37
C ARG A 10 15.53 -2.90 13.81
N LEU A 11 14.70 -2.44 14.73
CA LEU A 11 14.63 -3.00 16.07
C LEU A 11 13.85 -4.31 15.98
N LEU A 12 14.57 -5.42 15.87
CA LEU A 12 14.01 -6.75 16.11
C LEU A 12 13.61 -6.79 17.60
N ILE A 13 12.33 -6.70 17.89
CA ILE A 13 11.82 -7.03 19.22
C ILE A 13 11.87 -8.55 19.35
N ILE A 14 13.03 -9.07 19.77
CA ILE A 14 13.14 -10.44 20.23
C ILE A 14 12.63 -10.46 21.66
N ALA A 15 11.38 -10.86 21.85
CA ALA A 15 10.85 -11.19 23.16
C ALA A 15 11.55 -12.48 23.65
N THR A 16 12.67 -12.36 24.33
CA THR A 16 13.31 -13.48 25.01
C THR A 16 12.55 -13.76 26.31
N VAL A 17 11.71 -14.78 26.30
CA VAL A 17 11.20 -15.39 27.53
C VAL A 17 12.22 -16.46 27.97
N ALA A 18 13.02 -16.17 28.97
CA ALA A 18 13.91 -17.15 29.61
C ALA A 18 13.05 -18.03 30.54
N THR A 19 12.79 -19.27 30.14
CA THR A 19 12.33 -20.32 31.07
C THR A 19 13.38 -21.41 31.15
N PHE A 20 13.84 -21.66 32.38
CA PHE A 20 14.68 -22.81 32.70
C PHE A 20 13.81 -24.09 32.65
N GLY A 21 14.26 -25.09 31.87
CA GLY A 21 13.62 -26.40 31.82
C GLY A 21 13.78 -27.06 30.46
N ASP A 22 14.37 -28.24 30.40
CA ASP A 22 14.68 -29.04 29.23
C ASP A 22 13.45 -29.23 28.29
N GLY A 23 13.48 -28.53 27.16
CA GLY A 23 12.47 -28.56 26.11
C GLY A 23 12.41 -27.20 25.45
N GLN A 24 13.43 -26.83 24.66
CA GLN A 24 13.37 -25.63 23.85
C GLN A 24 12.23 -25.78 22.84
N MET A 25 11.04 -25.27 23.19
CA MET A 25 10.09 -24.85 22.17
C MET A 25 10.76 -23.72 21.37
N ILE A 26 11.27 -24.04 20.20
CA ILE A 26 11.69 -23.03 19.24
C ILE A 26 10.39 -22.31 18.83
N TYR A 27 10.13 -21.16 19.45
CA TYR A 27 9.04 -20.28 19.05
C TYR A 27 9.36 -19.79 17.64
N LYS A 28 8.79 -20.46 16.65
CA LYS A 28 8.80 -19.94 15.29
C LYS A 28 7.91 -18.70 15.32
N PRO A 29 8.43 -17.49 15.07
CA PRO A 29 7.56 -16.33 14.98
C PRO A 29 6.52 -16.60 13.89
N ASN A 30 5.28 -16.17 14.12
CA ASN A 30 4.23 -16.22 13.10
C ASN A 30 4.59 -15.19 11.99
N LEU A 31 5.46 -15.59 11.08
CA LEU A 31 6.05 -14.73 10.05
C LEU A 31 5.60 -15.20 8.67
N MET A 32 5.14 -14.25 7.87
CA MET A 32 4.87 -14.42 6.43
C MET A 32 5.83 -13.52 5.66
N GLN A 33 6.78 -14.13 4.93
CA GLN A 33 7.69 -13.42 4.03
C GLN A 33 7.15 -13.56 2.60
N ILE A 34 6.64 -12.47 2.04
CA ILE A 34 5.90 -12.49 0.78
C ILE A 34 6.71 -11.78 -0.30
N GLY A 35 7.06 -12.52 -1.35
CA GLY A 35 7.67 -11.99 -2.56
C GLY A 35 6.60 -11.38 -3.48
N VAL A 36 6.70 -10.08 -3.73
CA VAL A 36 5.75 -9.32 -4.54
C VAL A 36 6.37 -8.90 -5.86
N HIS A 37 5.67 -9.17 -6.95
CA HIS A 37 6.00 -8.67 -8.28
C HIS A 37 5.00 -7.59 -8.69
N ILE A 38 5.48 -6.49 -9.27
CA ILE A 38 4.62 -5.38 -9.73
C ILE A 38 4.80 -5.18 -11.23
N THR A 39 3.72 -5.33 -11.96
CA THR A 39 3.61 -5.04 -13.38
C THR A 39 2.82 -3.76 -13.57
N TYR A 40 3.28 -2.84 -14.40
CA TYR A 40 2.65 -1.53 -14.58
C TYR A 40 2.46 -1.20 -16.07
N ASN A 41 1.47 -0.33 -16.35
CA ASN A 41 1.14 0.07 -17.71
C ASN A 41 2.12 1.11 -18.27
N HIS A 42 1.99 1.37 -19.56
CA HIS A 42 2.85 2.31 -20.29
C HIS A 42 2.78 3.74 -19.74
N GLU A 43 1.62 4.20 -19.32
CA GLU A 43 1.44 5.56 -18.78
C GLU A 43 2.30 5.78 -17.54
N ILE A 44 2.37 4.79 -16.64
CA ILE A 44 3.25 4.84 -15.46
C ILE A 44 4.72 4.77 -15.87
N GLN A 45 5.05 3.97 -16.90
CA GLN A 45 6.42 3.93 -17.43
C GLN A 45 6.86 5.31 -17.93
N GLU A 46 6.02 5.99 -18.73
CA GLU A 46 6.33 7.34 -19.21
C GLU A 46 6.57 8.33 -18.07
N ILE A 47 5.82 8.20 -16.97
CA ILE A 47 6.03 9.04 -15.79
C ILE A 47 7.40 8.76 -15.16
N PHE A 48 7.76 7.51 -14.95
CA PHE A 48 9.07 7.15 -14.39
C PHE A 48 10.22 7.65 -15.26
N GLU A 49 10.11 7.52 -16.59
CA GLU A 49 11.11 8.01 -17.54
C GLU A 49 11.21 9.54 -17.52
N ARG A 50 10.08 10.24 -17.60
CA ARG A 50 10.03 11.71 -17.60
C ARG A 50 10.58 12.29 -16.29
N GLU A 51 10.18 11.72 -15.15
CA GLU A 51 10.61 12.17 -13.82
C GLU A 51 11.96 11.57 -13.41
N ARG A 52 12.57 10.72 -14.24
CA ARG A 52 13.83 10.00 -13.95
C ARG A 52 13.77 9.24 -12.63
N ARG A 53 12.66 8.57 -12.36
CA ARG A 53 12.46 7.75 -11.17
C ARG A 53 12.81 6.29 -11.46
N ASP A 54 13.44 5.63 -10.50
CA ASP A 54 13.64 4.18 -10.55
C ASP A 54 12.36 3.47 -10.10
N PRO A 55 11.67 2.71 -10.98
CA PRO A 55 10.45 1.99 -10.61
C PRO A 55 10.68 0.97 -9.49
N ASN A 56 11.86 0.34 -9.43
CA ASN A 56 12.16 -0.61 -8.37
C ASN A 56 12.22 0.09 -7.01
N TYR A 57 12.83 1.28 -6.97
CA TYR A 57 12.90 2.06 -5.73
C TYR A 57 11.53 2.59 -5.32
N TYR A 58 10.77 3.13 -6.27
CA TYR A 58 9.40 3.60 -6.03
C TYR A 58 8.53 2.50 -5.42
N PHE A 59 8.45 1.34 -6.06
CA PHE A 59 7.62 0.24 -5.58
C PHE A 59 8.15 -0.41 -4.30
N THR A 60 9.46 -0.37 -4.03
CA THR A 60 10.00 -0.78 -2.73
C THR A 60 9.49 0.13 -1.61
N VAL A 61 9.51 1.44 -1.83
CA VAL A 61 8.98 2.43 -0.87
C VAL A 61 7.47 2.26 -0.66
N LEU A 62 6.74 2.00 -1.74
CA LEU A 62 5.31 1.71 -1.68
C LEU A 62 5.01 0.47 -0.85
N LEU A 63 5.76 -0.63 -1.03
CA LEU A 63 5.61 -1.84 -0.23
C LEU A 63 5.97 -1.63 1.23
N ASN A 64 6.97 -0.79 1.57
CA ASN A 64 7.29 -0.44 2.96
C ASN A 64 6.11 0.25 3.65
N ALA A 65 5.40 1.14 2.94
CA ALA A 65 4.20 1.77 3.48
C ALA A 65 3.06 0.76 3.68
N VAL A 66 2.86 -0.15 2.74
CA VAL A 66 1.89 -1.25 2.85
C VAL A 66 2.20 -2.13 4.06
N GLU A 67 3.46 -2.56 4.22
CA GLU A 67 3.90 -3.37 5.36
C GLU A 67 3.65 -2.63 6.69
N THR A 68 3.94 -1.32 6.75
CA THR A 68 3.67 -0.48 7.93
C THR A 68 2.18 -0.49 8.30
N ARG A 69 1.28 -0.46 7.33
CA ARG A 69 -0.17 -0.54 7.58
C ARG A 69 -0.61 -1.93 8.02
N LEU A 70 -0.05 -2.98 7.44
CA LEU A 70 -0.33 -4.36 7.82
C LEU A 70 0.27 -4.75 9.17
N ALA A 71 1.27 -4.03 9.69
CA ALA A 71 1.81 -4.22 11.02
C ALA A 71 0.78 -4.03 12.16
N THR A 72 -0.41 -3.51 11.83
CA THR A 72 -1.56 -3.49 12.76
C THR A 72 -2.13 -4.89 13.06
N ILE A 73 -1.70 -5.94 12.35
CA ILE A 73 -2.03 -7.34 12.61
C ILE A 73 -1.06 -7.85 13.67
N SER A 74 -1.54 -8.02 14.91
CA SER A 74 -0.68 -8.36 16.07
C SER A 74 -0.20 -9.81 16.10
N ASP A 75 -0.95 -10.73 15.47
CA ASP A 75 -0.75 -12.17 15.66
C ASP A 75 0.13 -12.81 14.58
N VAL A 76 0.38 -12.09 13.49
CA VAL A 76 1.20 -12.52 12.36
C VAL A 76 2.04 -11.34 11.89
N THR A 77 3.34 -11.51 11.84
CA THR A 77 4.25 -10.54 11.22
C THR A 77 4.25 -10.75 9.72
N ILE A 78 4.09 -9.68 8.95
CA ILE A 78 4.09 -9.71 7.49
C ILE A 78 5.28 -8.89 7.02
N GLU A 79 6.14 -9.51 6.22
CA GLU A 79 7.26 -8.86 5.54
C GLU A 79 7.04 -8.93 4.03
N LEU A 80 7.09 -7.78 3.37
CA LEU A 80 6.92 -7.65 1.93
C LEU A 80 8.26 -7.40 1.25
N THR A 81 8.56 -8.16 0.22
CA THR A 81 9.80 -8.02 -0.54
C THR A 81 9.49 -7.85 -2.02
N LEU A 82 9.93 -6.75 -2.62
CA LEU A 82 9.83 -6.57 -4.06
C LEU A 82 10.82 -7.51 -4.76
N VAL A 83 10.30 -8.48 -5.51
CA VAL A 83 11.11 -9.49 -6.23
C VAL A 83 11.24 -9.20 -7.73
N GLY A 84 10.42 -8.30 -8.26
CA GLY A 84 10.49 -7.88 -9.65
C GLY A 84 9.52 -6.76 -9.99
N THR A 85 9.88 -6.00 -11.03
CA THR A 85 8.97 -5.06 -11.69
C THR A 85 9.13 -5.17 -13.21
N ASN A 86 8.07 -4.94 -13.95
CA ASN A 86 8.14 -4.77 -15.39
C ASN A 86 7.00 -3.89 -15.91
N ALA A 87 7.29 -3.15 -16.98
CA ALA A 87 6.25 -2.52 -17.78
C ALA A 87 5.62 -3.56 -18.72
N ILE A 88 4.34 -3.38 -19.01
CA ILE A 88 3.68 -4.10 -20.09
C ILE A 88 3.69 -3.22 -21.34
N ASN A 89 4.11 -3.82 -22.46
CA ASN A 89 4.07 -3.16 -23.75
C ASN A 89 2.63 -3.10 -24.29
N GLU A 90 2.34 -2.11 -25.13
CA GLU A 90 1.03 -1.97 -25.80
C GLU A 90 0.62 -3.23 -26.59
N SER A 91 1.59 -4.00 -27.13
CA SER A 91 1.34 -5.25 -27.84
C SER A 91 0.85 -6.40 -26.95
N ASP A 92 1.17 -6.34 -25.66
CA ASP A 92 0.72 -7.30 -24.65
C ASP A 92 -0.51 -6.78 -23.90
N ALA A 93 -1.20 -5.81 -24.52
CA ALA A 93 -2.20 -4.95 -23.90
C ALA A 93 -3.20 -5.72 -23.04
N ILE A 94 -3.00 -5.61 -21.75
CA ILE A 94 -3.99 -6.02 -20.73
C ILE A 94 -5.15 -5.01 -20.75
N GLU A 95 -4.87 -3.77 -21.15
CA GLU A 95 -5.84 -2.68 -21.22
C GLU A 95 -6.25 -2.38 -22.65
N HIS A 96 -7.54 -2.56 -22.94
CA HIS A 96 -8.23 -1.84 -24.01
C HIS A 96 -9.18 -0.83 -23.36
N SER A 97 -9.28 0.35 -23.91
CA SER A 97 -10.10 1.46 -23.41
C SER A 97 -11.60 1.13 -23.19
N LEU A 98 -12.04 -0.04 -23.61
CA LEU A 98 -13.41 -0.54 -23.47
C LEU A 98 -13.52 -1.77 -22.54
N MET A 99 -12.41 -2.24 -21.95
CA MET A 99 -12.45 -3.40 -21.05
C MET A 99 -12.95 -3.00 -19.67
N ASP A 100 -13.82 -3.81 -19.11
CA ASP A 100 -14.16 -3.67 -17.71
C ASP A 100 -13.01 -4.18 -16.82
N LYS A 101 -13.04 -3.83 -15.57
CA LYS A 101 -12.05 -4.20 -14.56
C LYS A 101 -11.80 -5.69 -14.41
N LYS A 102 -12.88 -6.46 -14.54
CA LYS A 102 -12.84 -7.92 -14.39
C LYS A 102 -12.10 -8.52 -15.57
N ASP A 103 -12.28 -7.97 -16.76
CA ASP A 103 -11.60 -8.43 -17.96
C ASP A 103 -10.12 -8.08 -17.93
N ILE A 104 -9.76 -6.88 -17.46
CA ILE A 104 -8.37 -6.47 -17.21
C ILE A 104 -7.70 -7.42 -16.20
N LEU A 105 -8.35 -7.69 -15.06
CA LEU A 105 -7.81 -8.61 -14.07
C LEU A 105 -7.65 -10.04 -14.61
N ASN A 106 -8.61 -10.54 -15.39
CA ASN A 106 -8.53 -11.87 -16.00
C ASN A 106 -7.39 -11.94 -17.03
N SER A 107 -7.19 -10.90 -17.81
CA SER A 107 -6.08 -10.77 -18.75
C SER A 107 -4.74 -10.76 -18.01
N PHE A 108 -4.63 -9.97 -16.93
CA PHE A 108 -3.44 -9.96 -16.09
C PHE A 108 -3.17 -11.32 -15.44
N LYS A 109 -4.20 -11.98 -14.92
CA LYS A 109 -4.08 -13.32 -14.34
C LYS A 109 -3.55 -14.33 -15.37
N THR A 110 -4.02 -14.26 -16.62
CA THR A 110 -3.54 -15.10 -17.73
C THR A 110 -2.08 -14.80 -18.03
N TYR A 111 -1.73 -13.52 -18.14
CA TYR A 111 -0.35 -13.07 -18.34
C TYR A 111 0.57 -13.58 -17.22
N TYR A 112 0.19 -13.37 -15.95
CA TYR A 112 0.95 -13.82 -14.79
C TYR A 112 1.15 -15.34 -14.80
N THR A 113 0.09 -16.12 -15.01
CA THR A 113 0.15 -17.58 -15.02
C THR A 113 1.10 -18.09 -16.11
N SER A 114 1.05 -17.48 -17.29
CA SER A 114 1.89 -17.85 -18.44
C SER A 114 3.37 -17.45 -18.27
N ASN A 115 3.64 -16.42 -17.50
CA ASN A 115 4.99 -15.86 -17.33
C ASN A 115 5.56 -16.05 -15.92
N ARG A 116 4.90 -16.75 -15.03
CA ARG A 116 5.26 -16.88 -13.61
C ARG A 116 6.73 -17.20 -13.38
N PHE A 117 7.29 -18.13 -14.15
CA PHE A 117 8.71 -18.50 -14.06
C PHE A 117 9.64 -17.37 -14.49
N LYS A 118 9.28 -16.62 -15.53
CA LYS A 118 10.06 -15.46 -16.00
C LYS A 118 10.02 -14.31 -14.99
N LEU A 119 8.91 -14.19 -14.26
CA LEU A 119 8.71 -13.19 -13.22
C LEU A 119 9.36 -13.57 -11.89
N GLY A 120 10.06 -14.69 -11.79
CA GLY A 120 10.75 -15.13 -10.58
C GLY A 120 9.87 -15.88 -9.58
N CYS A 121 8.75 -16.44 -10.01
CA CYS A 121 7.80 -17.20 -9.17
C CYS A 121 7.35 -16.40 -7.93
N PRO A 122 6.88 -15.17 -8.04
CA PRO A 122 6.46 -14.40 -6.90
C PRO A 122 5.25 -15.03 -6.19
N ASP A 123 5.08 -14.73 -4.90
CA ASP A 123 3.97 -15.21 -4.08
C ASP A 123 2.69 -14.43 -4.38
N ALA A 124 2.86 -13.14 -4.69
CA ALA A 124 1.81 -12.25 -5.14
C ALA A 124 2.27 -11.40 -6.32
N ALA A 125 1.36 -11.13 -7.26
CA ALA A 125 1.61 -10.21 -8.35
C ALA A 125 0.49 -9.18 -8.49
N PHE A 126 0.87 -7.93 -8.75
CA PHE A 126 -0.09 -6.84 -8.88
C PHE A 126 0.09 -6.11 -10.20
N TYR A 127 -1.04 -5.77 -10.81
CA TYR A 127 -1.09 -4.88 -11.94
C TYR A 127 -1.42 -3.46 -11.49
N VAL A 128 -0.59 -2.51 -11.90
CA VAL A 128 -0.75 -1.10 -11.56
C VAL A 128 -1.14 -0.33 -12.81
N THR A 129 -2.19 0.46 -12.72
CA THR A 129 -2.68 1.26 -13.82
C THR A 129 -3.02 2.67 -13.36
N MET A 130 -2.90 3.64 -14.27
CA MET A 130 -3.43 4.99 -14.10
C MET A 130 -4.88 5.11 -14.59
N ALA A 131 -5.39 4.11 -15.31
CA ALA A 131 -6.74 4.15 -15.83
C ALA A 131 -7.77 4.34 -14.73
N TYR A 132 -8.58 5.36 -14.88
CA TYR A 132 -9.51 5.78 -13.85
C TYR A 132 -10.80 4.97 -13.91
N PHE A 133 -10.98 4.13 -12.91
CA PHE A 133 -12.19 3.31 -12.77
C PHE A 133 -13.36 4.02 -12.07
N MET A 134 -13.27 5.34 -11.84
CA MET A 134 -14.24 6.09 -11.04
C MET A 134 -15.54 6.44 -11.78
N GLU A 135 -15.57 6.43 -13.12
CA GLU A 135 -16.83 6.66 -13.84
C GLU A 135 -17.90 5.61 -13.53
N GLN A 136 -17.46 4.38 -13.24
CA GLN A 136 -18.37 3.28 -12.85
C GLN A 136 -18.59 3.17 -11.34
N ALA A 137 -17.95 4.03 -10.56
CA ALA A 137 -18.01 4.03 -9.09
C ALA A 137 -19.38 4.37 -8.52
N ARG A 138 -20.27 4.89 -9.33
CA ARG A 138 -21.63 5.27 -8.89
C ARG A 138 -22.57 4.08 -8.78
N ASP A 139 -22.24 2.97 -9.41
CA ASP A 139 -23.05 1.76 -9.38
C ASP A 139 -22.38 0.65 -8.55
N GLU A 140 -22.90 0.50 -7.33
CA GLU A 140 -22.83 -0.70 -6.49
C GLU A 140 -21.47 -1.35 -6.22
N GLY A 141 -20.60 -0.73 -5.43
CA GLY A 141 -19.73 -1.41 -4.44
C GLY A 141 -18.90 -2.65 -4.77
N SER A 142 -19.07 -3.26 -5.93
CA SER A 142 -18.41 -4.53 -6.30
C SER A 142 -17.02 -4.35 -6.93
N TRP A 143 -16.67 -3.17 -7.34
CA TRP A 143 -15.48 -2.88 -8.15
C TRP A 143 -14.23 -2.48 -7.35
N LEU A 144 -14.34 -2.37 -6.06
CA LEU A 144 -13.23 -1.94 -5.19
C LEU A 144 -12.21 -3.04 -4.89
N TYR A 145 -12.52 -4.30 -5.21
CA TYR A 145 -11.69 -5.43 -4.82
C TYR A 145 -11.40 -6.32 -6.00
N THR A 146 -10.12 -6.53 -6.27
CA THR A 146 -9.67 -7.39 -7.35
C THR A 146 -9.07 -8.68 -6.81
N ALA A 147 -8.38 -8.62 -5.66
CA ALA A 147 -7.75 -9.78 -5.06
C ALA A 147 -8.77 -10.77 -4.46
N LYS A 148 -8.51 -12.05 -4.68
CA LYS A 148 -9.28 -13.13 -4.09
C LYS A 148 -8.89 -13.33 -2.63
N ILE A 149 -9.88 -13.39 -1.74
CA ILE A 149 -9.63 -13.65 -0.31
C ILE A 149 -8.93 -15.00 -0.14
N GLY A 150 -7.74 -14.98 0.48
CA GLY A 150 -6.92 -16.16 0.69
C GLY A 150 -6.30 -16.71 -0.61
N GLY A 151 -6.11 -15.86 -1.62
CA GLY A 151 -5.55 -16.24 -2.92
C GLY A 151 -4.02 -16.33 -2.97
N LEU A 152 -3.32 -15.95 -1.91
CA LEU A 152 -1.86 -15.98 -1.85
C LEU A 152 -1.31 -17.39 -2.20
N CYS A 153 -0.11 -17.44 -2.77
CA CYS A 153 0.62 -18.68 -3.15
C CYS A 153 0.05 -19.47 -4.33
N GLY A 154 -1.05 -19.06 -4.92
CA GLY A 154 -1.67 -19.77 -6.02
C GLY A 154 -1.79 -18.94 -7.30
N ASN A 155 -2.47 -19.48 -8.29
CA ASN A 155 -2.84 -18.74 -9.50
C ASN A 155 -3.81 -17.59 -9.23
N GLU A 156 -4.37 -17.51 -8.02
CA GLU A 156 -5.23 -16.46 -7.53
C GLU A 156 -4.44 -15.40 -6.73
N GLY A 157 -3.11 -15.55 -6.60
CA GLY A 157 -2.23 -14.59 -5.93
C GLY A 157 -2.00 -13.30 -6.74
N VAL A 158 -3.07 -12.80 -7.37
CA VAL A 158 -3.03 -11.61 -8.21
C VAL A 158 -4.05 -10.58 -7.74
N GLY A 159 -3.70 -9.32 -7.95
CA GLY A 159 -4.57 -8.18 -7.69
C GLY A 159 -4.28 -7.03 -8.65
N MET A 160 -5.07 -5.98 -8.54
CA MET A 160 -4.90 -4.78 -9.34
C MET A 160 -5.19 -3.56 -8.47
N PHE A 161 -4.44 -2.50 -8.66
CA PHE A 161 -4.69 -1.24 -7.96
C PHE A 161 -4.31 -0.05 -8.84
N TYR A 162 -4.84 1.12 -8.46
CA TYR A 162 -4.50 2.38 -9.08
C TYR A 162 -3.34 3.05 -8.35
N ASP A 163 -2.39 3.57 -9.12
CA ASP A 163 -1.33 4.47 -8.62
C ASP A 163 -0.90 5.43 -9.74
N ASP A 164 -0.46 6.61 -9.39
CA ASP A 164 -0.04 7.65 -10.33
C ASP A 164 1.47 7.62 -10.65
N GLY A 165 2.22 6.71 -10.04
CA GLY A 165 3.68 6.65 -10.17
C GLY A 165 4.42 7.85 -9.55
N LYS A 166 3.73 8.73 -8.82
CA LYS A 166 4.27 9.98 -8.28
C LYS A 166 4.07 10.17 -6.79
N SER A 167 2.82 10.07 -6.32
CA SER A 167 2.40 10.52 -4.99
C SER A 167 2.21 9.40 -3.98
N PHE A 168 2.40 8.14 -4.39
CA PHE A 168 2.09 6.95 -3.58
C PHE A 168 0.61 6.83 -3.23
N PHE A 169 -0.26 7.35 -4.09
CA PHE A 169 -1.71 7.27 -3.90
C PHE A 169 -2.21 5.83 -3.74
N GLY A 170 -1.58 4.89 -4.44
CA GLY A 170 -1.95 3.47 -4.45
C GLY A 170 -1.69 2.71 -3.15
N VAL A 171 -0.96 3.28 -2.18
CA VAL A 171 -0.63 2.57 -0.92
C VAL A 171 -1.87 2.04 -0.21
N HIS A 172 -2.96 2.82 -0.16
CA HIS A 172 -4.19 2.39 0.51
C HIS A 172 -4.86 1.22 -0.21
N ALA A 173 -4.99 1.32 -1.52
CA ALA A 173 -5.58 0.28 -2.34
C ALA A 173 -4.75 -1.02 -2.27
N LEU A 174 -3.42 -0.95 -2.43
CA LEU A 174 -2.56 -2.11 -2.33
C LEU A 174 -2.57 -2.75 -0.94
N SER A 175 -2.62 -1.94 0.14
CA SER A 175 -2.74 -2.48 1.50
C SER A 175 -3.99 -3.34 1.66
N ARG A 176 -5.09 -2.92 1.07
CA ARG A 176 -6.36 -3.64 1.09
C ARG A 176 -6.33 -4.91 0.24
N GLU A 177 -5.83 -4.80 -1.00
CA GLU A 177 -5.69 -5.96 -1.90
C GLU A 177 -4.77 -7.02 -1.29
N MET A 178 -3.64 -6.61 -0.71
CA MET A 178 -2.75 -7.52 0.00
C MET A 178 -3.43 -8.15 1.22
N ALA A 179 -4.17 -7.37 2.00
CA ALA A 179 -4.93 -7.92 3.14
C ALA A 179 -5.90 -9.01 2.69
N PHE A 180 -6.60 -8.84 1.56
CA PHE A 180 -7.46 -9.90 1.01
C PHE A 180 -6.67 -11.13 0.59
N LEU A 181 -5.55 -10.99 -0.12
CA LEU A 181 -4.73 -12.13 -0.52
C LEU A 181 -4.30 -12.98 0.68
N ILE A 182 -3.96 -12.36 1.80
CA ILE A 182 -3.58 -13.05 3.05
C ILE A 182 -4.76 -13.47 3.92
N GLY A 183 -5.99 -13.40 3.40
CA GLY A 183 -7.17 -13.97 4.05
C GLY A 183 -8.02 -13.01 4.88
N ALA A 184 -7.76 -11.70 4.87
CA ALA A 184 -8.66 -10.73 5.50
C ALA A 184 -10.05 -10.84 4.90
N THR A 185 -11.07 -10.88 5.76
CA THR A 185 -12.47 -10.92 5.32
C THR A 185 -12.98 -9.49 5.10
N ARG A 186 -13.95 -9.36 4.20
CA ARG A 186 -14.69 -8.11 4.04
C ARG A 186 -15.48 -7.81 5.31
N ASP A 187 -15.56 -6.53 5.65
CA ASP A 187 -16.40 -6.10 6.76
C ASP A 187 -17.87 -6.25 6.40
N ASN A 188 -18.64 -6.80 7.33
CA ASN A 188 -20.05 -7.06 7.10
C ASN A 188 -20.85 -5.75 7.17
N GLU A 189 -21.85 -5.65 6.29
CA GLU A 189 -22.62 -4.42 6.11
C GLU A 189 -23.57 -4.10 7.28
N THR A 190 -23.94 -5.07 8.10
CA THR A 190 -25.15 -4.93 8.87
C THR A 190 -24.96 -4.55 10.33
N HIS A 191 -24.18 -5.23 11.13
CA HIS A 191 -24.10 -4.93 12.57
C HIS A 191 -22.84 -5.50 13.25
N GLY A 192 -22.43 -4.90 14.37
CA GLY A 192 -21.34 -5.36 15.23
C GLY A 192 -20.02 -4.60 15.06
N VAL A 193 -18.98 -5.14 15.70
CA VAL A 193 -17.63 -4.53 15.73
C VAL A 193 -16.94 -4.46 14.37
N CYS A 194 -17.38 -5.27 13.42
CA CYS A 194 -16.88 -5.33 12.06
C CYS A 194 -17.90 -4.78 11.05
N ALA A 195 -18.77 -3.89 11.49
CA ALA A 195 -19.74 -3.26 10.61
C ALA A 195 -19.06 -2.25 9.69
N ARG A 196 -19.50 -2.18 8.44
CA ARG A 196 -19.04 -1.23 7.43
C ARG A 196 -18.93 0.22 7.93
N LYS A 197 -19.88 0.67 8.77
CA LYS A 197 -19.91 2.01 9.35
C LYS A 197 -18.68 2.38 10.18
N ASN A 198 -17.83 1.42 10.55
CA ASN A 198 -16.61 1.66 11.31
C ASN A 198 -15.43 2.05 10.41
N ALA A 199 -15.64 2.14 9.09
CA ALA A 199 -14.68 2.61 8.11
C ALA A 199 -13.29 1.96 8.20
N TYR A 200 -13.21 0.64 8.39
CA TYR A 200 -11.95 -0.10 8.39
C TYR A 200 -11.39 -0.26 6.97
N LEU A 201 -10.11 -0.65 6.85
CA LEU A 201 -9.39 -0.84 5.59
C LEU A 201 -10.15 -1.76 4.61
N THR A 202 -10.81 -2.79 5.12
CA THR A 202 -11.59 -3.78 4.33
C THR A 202 -13.05 -3.38 4.11
N SER A 203 -13.43 -2.18 4.54
CA SER A 203 -14.73 -1.56 4.25
C SER A 203 -14.74 -0.93 2.84
N PHE A 204 -15.88 -0.41 2.42
CA PHE A 204 -15.95 0.36 1.19
C PHE A 204 -15.12 1.64 1.29
N LEU A 205 -14.50 2.02 0.16
CA LEU A 205 -13.80 3.30 0.08
C LEU A 205 -14.83 4.44 0.15
N ASP A 206 -14.75 5.16 1.24
CA ASP A 206 -15.07 6.55 1.28
C ASP A 206 -13.83 7.27 1.87
N ASP A 207 -13.78 8.57 1.79
CA ASP A 207 -12.67 9.39 2.30
C ASP A 207 -12.49 9.29 3.83
N THR A 208 -13.31 8.49 4.49
CA THR A 208 -13.33 8.28 5.94
C THR A 208 -12.73 6.96 6.38
N THR A 209 -12.33 6.06 5.43
CA THR A 209 -11.74 4.77 5.79
C THR A 209 -10.40 4.95 6.49
N THR A 210 -10.20 4.16 7.55
CA THR A 210 -8.90 4.08 8.25
C THR A 210 -8.01 3.02 7.60
N PHE A 211 -6.71 3.13 7.83
CA PHE A 211 -5.75 2.10 7.42
C PHE A 211 -5.82 0.81 8.25
N ARG A 212 -6.60 0.78 9.32
CA ARG A 212 -6.67 -0.33 10.27
C ARG A 212 -7.59 -1.43 9.78
N LEU A 213 -7.17 -2.66 10.00
CA LEU A 213 -8.03 -3.82 9.78
C LEU A 213 -9.01 -4.01 10.96
N SER A 214 -10.24 -4.40 10.62
CA SER A 214 -11.23 -4.79 11.63
C SER A 214 -10.79 -6.06 12.40
N PRO A 215 -11.32 -6.30 13.59
CA PRO A 215 -11.10 -7.56 14.30
C PRO A 215 -11.47 -8.80 13.46
N CYS A 216 -12.52 -8.72 12.63
CA CYS A 216 -12.94 -9.82 11.75
C CYS A 216 -11.93 -10.06 10.63
N ALA A 217 -11.43 -9.01 10.01
CA ALA A 217 -10.39 -9.08 8.98
C ALA A 217 -9.11 -9.68 9.54
N LYS A 218 -8.63 -9.21 10.72
CA LYS A 218 -7.47 -9.77 11.42
C LYS A 218 -7.64 -11.24 11.73
N ASN A 219 -8.81 -11.65 12.22
CA ASN A 219 -9.14 -13.04 12.46
C ASN A 219 -9.13 -13.88 11.18
N GLY A 220 -9.53 -13.28 10.06
CA GLY A 220 -9.43 -13.89 8.73
C GLY A 220 -7.99 -14.23 8.38
N VAL A 221 -7.08 -13.25 8.53
CA VAL A 221 -5.63 -13.42 8.30
C VAL A 221 -5.05 -14.50 9.20
N HIS A 222 -5.35 -14.44 10.50
CA HIS A 222 -4.86 -15.44 11.45
C HIS A 222 -5.32 -16.86 11.08
N ARG A 223 -6.59 -17.05 10.74
CA ARG A 223 -7.11 -18.34 10.28
C ARG A 223 -6.48 -18.81 8.98
N PHE A 224 -6.24 -17.91 8.04
CA PHE A 224 -5.54 -18.21 6.79
C PHE A 224 -4.12 -18.70 7.07
N PHE A 225 -3.38 -17.98 7.92
CA PHE A 225 -2.04 -18.36 8.35
C PHE A 225 -2.01 -19.76 8.96
N LEU A 226 -2.87 -20.01 9.97
CA LEU A 226 -2.90 -21.32 10.65
C LEU A 226 -3.28 -22.48 9.72
N LYS A 227 -4.22 -22.25 8.81
CA LYS A 227 -4.68 -23.28 7.87
C LYS A 227 -3.62 -23.69 6.86
N ASN A 228 -2.70 -22.80 6.53
CA ASN A 228 -1.77 -23.00 5.43
C ASN A 228 -0.30 -23.13 5.91
N GLN A 229 -0.06 -23.45 7.18
CA GLN A 229 1.30 -23.58 7.74
C GLN A 229 2.17 -24.61 7.05
N ASP A 230 1.56 -25.70 6.56
CA ASP A 230 2.28 -26.82 5.94
C ASP A 230 2.47 -26.65 4.43
N TYR A 231 1.65 -25.83 3.77
CA TYR A 231 1.64 -25.59 2.34
C TYR A 231 1.63 -24.10 2.04
N ASN A 232 2.73 -23.44 2.28
CA ASN A 232 2.81 -21.99 2.10
C ASN A 232 4.01 -21.61 1.24
N CYS A 233 3.85 -20.55 0.46
CA CYS A 233 4.89 -19.96 -0.33
C CYS A 233 5.77 -18.99 0.47
N TRP A 234 5.33 -18.57 1.63
CA TRP A 234 5.99 -17.56 2.45
C TRP A 234 7.03 -18.12 3.44
N ASN A 235 7.37 -19.40 3.36
CA ASN A 235 8.43 -20.02 4.19
C ASN A 235 9.83 -19.90 3.57
N ASP A 236 9.93 -19.60 2.31
CA ASP A 236 11.18 -19.23 1.67
C ASP A 236 11.45 -17.74 1.84
N THR A 237 12.70 -17.35 1.82
CA THR A 237 13.09 -15.94 1.89
C THR A 237 13.12 -15.36 0.49
N PRO A 238 12.17 -14.47 0.12
CA PRO A 238 12.15 -13.87 -1.20
C PRO A 238 13.45 -13.09 -1.46
N LYS A 239 13.97 -13.23 -2.66
CA LYS A 239 15.19 -12.51 -3.06
C LYS A 239 14.84 -11.11 -3.55
N PRO A 240 15.21 -10.05 -2.81
CA PRO A 240 14.90 -8.68 -3.21
C PRO A 240 15.67 -8.28 -4.47
N ILE A 241 15.04 -7.53 -5.37
CA ILE A 241 15.71 -6.97 -6.57
C ILE A 241 16.63 -5.80 -6.23
N MET A 242 16.42 -5.17 -5.07
CA MET A 242 17.29 -4.12 -4.58
C MET A 242 17.37 -4.13 -3.06
N ARG A 243 18.42 -3.49 -2.53
CA ARG A 243 18.56 -3.33 -1.08
C ARG A 243 17.48 -2.38 -0.56
N ASN A 244 16.68 -2.87 0.38
CA ASN A 244 15.69 -2.04 1.06
C ASN A 244 16.34 -1.25 2.20
N ASN A 245 16.30 0.08 2.11
CA ASN A 245 16.76 1.00 3.15
C ASN A 245 15.64 1.43 4.11
N TRP A 246 14.46 0.78 4.01
CA TRP A 246 13.28 1.10 4.81
C TRP A 246 12.83 2.56 4.69
N THR A 247 12.86 3.08 3.49
CA THR A 247 12.34 4.43 3.19
C THR A 247 10.81 4.39 3.12
N LEU A 248 10.13 5.39 3.67
CA LEU A 248 8.69 5.59 3.55
C LEU A 248 8.38 6.71 2.54
N PRO A 249 7.13 6.80 2.03
CA PRO A 249 6.73 7.80 1.04
C PRO A 249 7.15 9.24 1.36
N ALA A 250 6.98 9.69 2.60
CA ALA A 250 7.32 11.06 2.96
C ALA A 250 8.82 11.38 2.80
N GLN A 251 9.70 10.44 3.15
CA GLN A 251 11.15 10.62 2.97
C GLN A 251 11.52 10.57 1.47
N TYR A 252 10.89 9.69 0.70
CA TYR A 252 11.11 9.62 -0.74
C TYR A 252 10.67 10.90 -1.45
N LEU A 253 9.53 11.46 -1.04
CA LEU A 253 8.93 12.64 -1.68
C LEU A 253 9.53 13.97 -1.21
N GLU A 254 10.36 14.01 -0.19
CA GLU A 254 10.85 15.27 0.41
C GLU A 254 11.45 16.23 -0.61
N GLU A 255 12.29 15.72 -1.52
CA GLU A 255 12.89 16.51 -2.59
C GLU A 255 11.85 16.95 -3.63
N TYR A 256 11.00 16.02 -4.08
CA TYR A 256 9.98 16.28 -5.12
C TYR A 256 8.90 17.27 -4.69
N LEU A 257 8.54 17.27 -3.40
CA LEU A 257 7.61 18.24 -2.81
C LEU A 257 8.26 19.63 -2.66
N THR A 258 9.57 19.65 -2.38
CA THR A 258 10.32 20.90 -2.16
C THR A 258 10.54 21.64 -3.46
N ASP A 259 10.82 20.95 -4.54
CA ASP A 259 11.07 21.54 -5.88
C ASP A 259 9.81 21.66 -6.75
N GLY A 260 8.64 21.27 -6.22
CA GLY A 260 7.35 21.40 -6.88
C GLY A 260 7.08 20.39 -8.00
N ARG A 261 7.91 19.33 -8.12
CA ARG A 261 7.65 18.24 -9.09
C ARG A 261 6.45 17.37 -8.69
N VAL A 262 6.07 17.38 -7.41
CA VAL A 262 4.86 16.73 -6.88
C VAL A 262 4.03 17.77 -6.15
N ASP A 263 2.79 17.92 -6.56
CA ASP A 263 1.75 18.61 -5.80
C ASP A 263 0.69 17.59 -5.38
N LEU A 264 0.61 17.31 -4.08
CA LEU A 264 -0.26 16.26 -3.56
C LEU A 264 -1.74 16.49 -3.89
N CYS A 265 -2.19 17.74 -3.92
CA CYS A 265 -3.58 18.05 -4.25
C CYS A 265 -3.86 17.84 -5.74
N LYS A 266 -2.99 18.36 -6.59
CA LYS A 266 -3.11 18.24 -8.04
C LYS A 266 -2.95 16.79 -8.51
N ASP A 267 -1.98 16.07 -7.94
CA ASP A 267 -1.70 14.69 -8.34
C ASP A 267 -2.75 13.70 -7.79
N GLN A 268 -3.30 13.91 -6.58
CA GLN A 268 -4.31 13.02 -5.99
C GLN A 268 -5.76 13.43 -6.29
N LEU A 269 -6.02 14.71 -6.56
CA LEU A 269 -7.34 15.26 -6.83
C LEU A 269 -7.44 15.84 -8.26
N PHE A 270 -6.75 15.24 -9.20
CA PHE A 270 -6.57 15.73 -10.58
C PHE A 270 -7.87 16.07 -11.34
N TYR A 271 -9.06 15.65 -10.84
CA TYR A 271 -10.35 16.03 -11.42
C TYR A 271 -10.87 17.41 -10.96
N PHE A 272 -10.25 18.01 -9.93
CA PHE A 272 -10.81 19.19 -9.28
C PHE A 272 -10.01 20.47 -9.50
N ASP A 273 -8.96 20.45 -10.34
CA ASP A 273 -8.04 21.58 -10.52
C ASP A 273 -7.63 22.25 -9.19
N LEU A 274 -7.32 21.43 -8.19
CA LEU A 274 -6.92 21.90 -6.88
C LEU A 274 -5.40 21.83 -6.73
N GLU A 275 -4.81 22.84 -6.09
CA GLU A 275 -3.40 22.87 -5.74
C GLU A 275 -3.19 22.85 -4.22
N THR A 276 -1.98 22.49 -3.79
CA THR A 276 -1.64 22.62 -2.37
C THR A 276 -1.68 24.09 -1.96
N CYS A 277 -2.47 24.40 -0.94
CA CYS A 277 -2.62 25.77 -0.45
C CYS A 277 -1.27 26.38 -0.10
N SER A 278 -1.02 27.61 -0.57
CA SER A 278 0.20 28.33 -0.23
C SER A 278 0.35 28.45 1.28
N LYS A 279 1.59 28.45 1.80
CA LYS A 279 1.96 28.45 3.24
C LYS A 279 1.23 29.45 4.14
N ARG A 280 0.54 30.45 3.58
CA ARG A 280 -0.28 31.40 4.34
C ARG A 280 -1.45 30.76 5.11
N TYR A 281 -1.94 29.60 4.65
CA TYR A 281 -3.08 28.90 5.25
C TYR A 281 -2.67 27.72 6.13
N THR A 282 -1.39 27.33 6.12
CA THR A 282 -0.87 26.24 6.96
C THR A 282 -0.62 26.65 8.41
N THR A 283 -0.86 27.93 8.77
CA THR A 283 -0.70 28.42 10.15
C THR A 283 -1.82 28.03 11.09
N ASP A 284 -2.87 27.37 10.60
CA ASP A 284 -3.80 26.71 11.50
C ASP A 284 -3.05 25.55 12.20
N ARG A 285 -2.75 25.74 13.48
CA ARG A 285 -2.06 24.78 14.38
C ARG A 285 -2.71 23.39 14.47
N LYS A 286 -3.60 23.08 13.55
CA LYS A 286 -4.18 21.74 13.30
C LYS A 286 -3.35 20.85 12.39
N SER A 287 -2.09 21.20 12.10
CA SER A 287 -1.13 20.32 11.40
C SER A 287 -0.81 19.02 12.16
N LEU A 288 -1.50 18.78 13.27
CA LEU A 288 -1.58 17.46 13.92
C LEU A 288 -2.38 16.43 13.10
N SER A 289 -3.02 16.85 12.02
CA SER A 289 -4.03 16.03 11.34
C SER A 289 -3.50 15.14 10.22
N CYS A 290 -2.21 15.18 9.90
CA CYS A 290 -1.65 14.44 8.77
C CYS A 290 -2.43 14.64 7.45
N ARG A 291 -2.85 15.88 7.19
CA ARG A 291 -3.64 16.29 6.04
C ARG A 291 -3.09 17.54 5.40
N VAL A 292 -3.03 17.55 4.07
CA VAL A 292 -2.67 18.71 3.25
C VAL A 292 -3.94 19.40 2.80
N SER A 293 -4.03 20.69 3.02
CA SER A 293 -5.17 21.49 2.53
C SER A 293 -5.01 21.80 1.06
N CYS A 294 -6.08 21.62 0.31
CA CYS A 294 -6.16 21.89 -1.12
C CYS A 294 -7.02 23.14 -1.36
N CYS A 295 -6.55 24.01 -2.24
CA CYS A 295 -7.17 25.29 -2.58
C CYS A 295 -7.46 25.32 -4.08
N ASP A 296 -8.49 26.06 -4.46
CA ASP A 296 -8.77 26.43 -5.83
C ASP A 296 -7.75 27.49 -6.28
N GLU A 297 -7.20 27.34 -7.49
CA GLU A 297 -6.22 28.27 -8.07
C GLU A 297 -6.72 29.73 -8.04
N ASP A 298 -8.01 29.93 -8.35
CA ASP A 298 -8.60 31.27 -8.49
C ASP A 298 -9.03 31.91 -7.18
N THR A 299 -9.37 31.13 -6.16
CA THR A 299 -10.08 31.65 -4.99
C THR A 299 -9.25 31.68 -3.72
N THR A 300 -8.12 30.98 -3.66
CA THR A 300 -7.36 30.77 -2.42
C THR A 300 -8.22 30.24 -1.26
N VAL A 301 -9.45 29.83 -1.56
CA VAL A 301 -10.38 29.25 -0.61
C VAL A 301 -10.11 27.76 -0.49
N ARG A 302 -10.01 27.29 0.75
CA ARG A 302 -9.83 25.86 1.01
C ARG A 302 -11.04 25.09 0.48
N SER A 303 -10.82 24.26 -0.51
CA SER A 303 -11.84 23.44 -1.18
C SER A 303 -11.83 21.98 -0.79
N GLY A 304 -10.73 21.49 -0.18
CA GLY A 304 -10.59 20.11 0.21
C GLY A 304 -9.33 19.82 1.02
N TYR A 305 -9.03 18.55 1.15
CA TYR A 305 -7.76 18.07 1.70
C TYR A 305 -7.42 16.68 1.14
N VAL A 306 -6.13 16.39 1.08
CA VAL A 306 -5.58 15.04 0.84
C VAL A 306 -4.80 14.58 2.07
N VAL A 307 -4.51 13.29 2.15
CA VAL A 307 -3.70 12.78 3.26
C VAL A 307 -2.21 13.06 3.03
N GLU A 308 -1.49 13.39 4.10
CA GLU A 308 -0.03 13.46 4.06
C GLU A 308 0.56 12.08 3.72
N PRO A 309 1.67 12.02 2.97
CA PRO A 309 2.36 10.78 2.71
C PRO A 309 2.78 10.06 3.99
N ASP A 310 2.64 8.73 3.99
CA ASP A 310 3.02 7.90 5.13
C ASP A 310 4.50 8.13 5.51
N GLY A 311 4.78 8.21 6.80
CA GLY A 311 6.13 8.43 7.33
C GLY A 311 6.49 9.89 7.63
N ARG A 312 5.63 10.87 7.36
CA ARG A 312 5.86 12.26 7.78
C ARG A 312 5.73 12.39 9.29
N TYR A 313 6.72 13.03 9.91
CA TYR A 313 6.63 13.30 11.35
C TYR A 313 5.48 14.24 11.69
N CYS A 314 4.75 13.92 12.75
CA CYS A 314 3.66 14.71 13.28
C CYS A 314 3.73 14.78 14.83
N GLY A 315 3.05 15.78 15.42
CA GLY A 315 3.09 16.00 16.88
C GLY A 315 4.33 16.77 17.35
N PHE A 316 4.26 17.25 18.61
CA PHE A 316 5.27 18.18 19.16
C PHE A 316 6.62 17.55 19.54
N LEU A 317 6.72 16.22 19.66
CA LEU A 317 7.90 15.54 20.22
C LEU A 317 8.60 14.59 19.22
N GLY A 318 8.17 14.58 17.94
CA GLY A 318 8.86 13.78 16.91
C GLY A 318 8.76 12.25 17.05
N HIS A 319 7.96 11.74 18.00
CA HIS A 319 7.76 10.31 18.21
C HIS A 319 6.49 9.75 17.54
N LYS A 320 5.92 10.52 16.62
CA LYS A 320 4.73 10.14 15.88
C LYS A 320 4.94 10.37 14.40
N MET A 321 4.30 9.53 13.57
CA MET A 321 4.30 9.69 12.13
C MET A 321 2.87 9.63 11.57
N CYS A 322 2.70 10.22 10.42
CA CYS A 322 1.48 10.14 9.66
C CYS A 322 1.37 8.78 8.99
N ILE A 323 0.27 8.09 9.21
CA ILE A 323 -0.12 6.89 8.47
C ILE A 323 -1.57 7.11 8.05
N HIS A 324 -1.81 7.19 6.74
CA HIS A 324 -3.13 7.42 6.14
C HIS A 324 -3.96 8.50 6.86
N GLY A 325 -3.37 9.67 7.05
CA GLY A 325 -4.04 10.81 7.67
C GLY A 325 -4.18 10.75 9.19
N GLU A 326 -3.71 9.71 9.86
CA GLU A 326 -3.65 9.60 11.32
C GLU A 326 -2.24 9.83 11.84
N CYS A 327 -2.12 10.61 12.93
CA CYS A 327 -0.85 10.82 13.62
C CYS A 327 -0.68 9.75 14.70
N VAL A 328 0.09 8.71 14.40
CA VAL A 328 0.25 7.54 15.25
C VAL A 328 1.65 7.48 15.87
N PRO A 329 1.80 6.94 17.11
CA PRO A 329 3.12 6.63 17.65
C PRO A 329 3.83 5.64 16.73
N PHE A 330 5.12 5.85 16.50
CA PHE A 330 5.94 4.82 15.91
C PHE A 330 6.89 4.28 16.98
N SER A 331 6.93 2.97 17.08
CA SER A 331 7.79 2.23 18.01
C SER A 331 9.01 1.70 17.30
#